data_58d04f178c4d5c2499a782d6c89db878
#
_entry.id   58d04f178c4d5c2499a782d6c89db878
#
_cell.length_a   1.000
_cell.length_b   1.000
_cell.length_c   1.000
_cell.angle_alpha   90.00
_cell.angle_beta   90.00
_cell.angle_gamma   90.00
#
_symmetry.space_group_name_H-M   'P 1'
#
loop_
_entity.id
_entity.type
_entity.pdbx_description
1 polymer ?
#
loop_
_entity_poly.entity_id
_entity_poly.type
_entity_poly.pdbx_seq_one_letter_code
_entity_poly.pdbx_strand_id
1 'polypeptide(L)'
;FLNEMDLPYKKVDPLPNTAITLKVEEELFDNYKLYELVRNKLWSSGVEVIKNKTTTKDDFKGYDVVVVATYAKLNDLLEDKKEYQFEVCEKPVVRLPREYQGKSIVIMDGPFMCLDPYGQRNHVLGNVVHAIHETNIGEEPIVSDELKQYLNKGVIEKPKHTNIDKFIKTGKRFFKDFDKLKHIGSMYTIRTVQKNREHDDARPTLVNHEGGNVYSLFSGKIDTCVDAANELIRRLQGD
;
A
#
# COMPACT_ATOMS: atom_id res chain seq x y z
N PHE A 1 10.20 7.16 -21.44
CA PHE A 1 9.12 7.56 -20.51
C PHE A 1 9.31 8.97 -19.97
N LEU A 2 10.36 9.27 -19.13
CA LEU A 2 10.53 10.60 -18.52
C LEU A 2 10.56 11.74 -19.57
N ASN A 3 11.30 11.55 -20.66
CA ASN A 3 11.34 12.51 -21.78
C ASN A 3 9.99 12.63 -22.52
N GLU A 4 9.29 11.53 -22.72
CA GLU A 4 7.98 11.50 -23.39
C GLU A 4 6.90 12.22 -22.57
N MET A 5 7.03 12.15 -21.24
CA MET A 5 6.11 12.79 -20.30
C MET A 5 6.57 14.20 -19.87
N ASP A 6 7.66 14.70 -20.44
CA ASP A 6 8.28 15.99 -20.08
C ASP A 6 8.56 16.13 -18.57
N LEU A 7 8.98 15.03 -17.95
CA LEU A 7 9.30 14.99 -16.53
C LEU A 7 10.77 15.29 -16.29
N PRO A 8 11.10 16.27 -15.45
CA PRO A 8 12.48 16.67 -15.20
C PRO A 8 13.27 15.60 -14.46
N TYR A 9 14.46 15.33 -14.92
CA TYR A 9 15.40 14.43 -14.24
C TYR A 9 16.83 14.85 -14.41
N LYS A 10 17.71 14.37 -13.51
CA LYS A 10 19.16 14.56 -13.58
C LYS A 10 19.86 13.21 -13.42
N LYS A 11 20.76 12.89 -14.35
CA LYS A 11 21.65 11.75 -14.16
C LYS A 11 22.63 12.05 -13.04
N VAL A 12 22.82 11.09 -12.14
CA VAL A 12 23.77 11.14 -11.02
C VAL A 12 24.66 9.90 -11.07
N ASP A 13 25.68 9.86 -10.21
CA ASP A 13 26.55 8.69 -10.12
C ASP A 13 25.72 7.44 -9.82
N PRO A 14 25.91 6.34 -10.57
CA PRO A 14 25.12 5.15 -10.42
C PRO A 14 25.35 4.51 -9.04
N LEU A 15 24.28 4.03 -8.45
CA LEU A 15 24.38 3.14 -7.29
C LEU A 15 25.03 1.82 -7.69
N PRO A 16 25.70 1.12 -6.76
CA PRO A 16 26.25 -0.21 -7.05
C PRO A 16 25.20 -1.15 -7.69
N ASN A 17 25.63 -1.89 -8.69
CA ASN A 17 24.79 -2.86 -9.43
C ASN A 17 23.55 -2.25 -10.10
N THR A 18 23.58 -0.96 -10.43
CA THR A 18 22.56 -0.31 -11.26
C THR A 18 23.20 0.17 -12.56
N ALA A 19 22.47 0.12 -13.68
CA ALA A 19 22.93 0.59 -14.97
C ALA A 19 22.93 2.12 -15.04
N ILE A 20 21.98 2.76 -14.36
CA ILE A 20 21.81 4.21 -14.31
C ILE A 20 21.11 4.60 -13.01
N THR A 21 21.43 5.79 -12.50
CA THR A 21 20.69 6.41 -11.40
C THR A 21 20.23 7.78 -11.82
N LEU A 22 18.94 8.04 -11.63
CA LEU A 22 18.29 9.30 -11.96
C LEU A 22 17.79 9.97 -10.67
N LYS A 23 18.07 11.24 -10.51
CA LYS A 23 17.38 12.09 -9.55
C LYS A 23 16.18 12.69 -10.25
N VAL A 24 15.00 12.46 -9.71
CA VAL A 24 13.71 12.96 -10.20
C VAL A 24 13.10 13.92 -9.19
N GLU A 25 12.08 14.67 -9.58
CA GLU A 25 11.35 15.61 -8.73
C GLU A 25 10.06 14.98 -8.17
N GLU A 26 10.00 13.66 -8.14
CA GLU A 26 8.89 12.95 -7.48
C GLU A 26 8.96 13.17 -5.97
N GLU A 27 7.83 13.59 -5.40
CA GLU A 27 7.72 13.86 -3.97
C GLU A 27 6.92 12.77 -3.27
N LEU A 28 7.26 12.53 -2.02
CA LEU A 28 6.50 11.67 -1.12
C LEU A 28 5.57 12.51 -0.26
N PHE A 29 4.38 12.02 -0.02
CA PHE A 29 3.49 12.63 0.96
C PHE A 29 3.75 12.08 2.37
N ASP A 30 3.59 12.93 3.37
CA ASP A 30 3.57 12.54 4.77
C ASP A 30 2.19 11.95 5.11
N ASN A 31 2.16 10.65 5.40
CA ASN A 31 0.92 9.93 5.68
C ASN A 31 0.17 10.45 6.93
N TYR A 32 0.88 10.98 7.93
CA TYR A 32 0.23 11.58 9.10
C TYR A 32 -0.43 12.90 8.76
N LYS A 33 0.25 13.75 8.00
CA LYS A 33 -0.33 15.00 7.50
C LYS A 33 -1.52 14.75 6.58
N LEU A 34 -1.42 13.78 5.68
CA LEU A 34 -2.54 13.39 4.82
C LEU A 34 -3.74 12.94 5.66
N TYR A 35 -3.52 12.09 6.66
CA TYR A 35 -4.58 11.65 7.56
C TYR A 35 -5.27 12.84 8.26
N GLU A 36 -4.50 13.79 8.81
CA GLU A 36 -5.04 14.96 9.47
C GLU A 36 -5.83 15.85 8.51
N LEU A 37 -5.32 16.09 7.30
CA LEU A 37 -5.99 16.88 6.28
C LEU A 37 -7.33 16.25 5.88
N VAL A 38 -7.35 14.95 5.60
CA VAL A 38 -8.57 14.20 5.24
C VAL A 38 -9.58 14.23 6.38
N ARG A 39 -9.13 13.96 7.60
CA ARG A 39 -10.02 14.03 8.79
C ARG A 39 -10.66 15.40 8.95
N ASN A 40 -9.89 16.46 8.84
CA ASN A 40 -10.39 17.84 8.96
C ASN A 40 -11.36 18.17 7.83
N LYS A 41 -11.08 17.69 6.60
CA LYS A 41 -11.96 17.89 5.45
C LYS A 41 -13.29 17.17 5.63
N LEU A 42 -13.29 15.91 6.08
CA LEU A 42 -14.50 15.16 6.37
C LEU A 42 -15.36 15.89 7.41
N TRP A 43 -14.73 16.34 8.50
CA TRP A 43 -15.42 17.09 9.54
C TRP A 43 -16.05 18.39 9.00
N SER A 44 -15.29 19.20 8.27
CA SER A 44 -15.78 20.47 7.72
C SER A 44 -16.84 20.31 6.64
N SER A 45 -16.93 19.13 6.02
CA SER A 45 -17.93 18.80 4.99
C SER A 45 -19.20 18.17 5.57
N GLY A 46 -19.35 18.09 6.91
CA GLY A 46 -20.52 17.51 7.56
C GLY A 46 -20.63 15.97 7.40
N VAL A 47 -19.54 15.30 7.03
CA VAL A 47 -19.53 13.84 6.91
C VAL A 47 -19.52 13.21 8.30
N GLU A 48 -20.50 12.35 8.58
CA GLU A 48 -20.53 11.56 9.80
C GLU A 48 -19.53 10.40 9.69
N VAL A 49 -18.61 10.28 10.65
CA VAL A 49 -17.64 9.19 10.73
C VAL A 49 -17.91 8.33 11.94
N ILE A 50 -18.49 7.14 11.73
CA ILE A 50 -18.81 6.18 12.79
C ILE A 50 -17.61 5.23 12.95
N LYS A 51 -16.99 5.23 14.12
CA LYS A 51 -15.84 4.37 14.46
C LYS A 51 -16.27 3.20 15.32
N ASN A 52 -15.45 2.15 15.35
CA ASN A 52 -15.64 0.96 16.19
C ASN A 52 -17.00 0.26 15.97
N LYS A 53 -17.54 0.37 14.76
CA LYS A 53 -18.75 -0.34 14.35
C LYS A 53 -18.38 -1.41 13.33
N THR A 54 -18.78 -2.65 13.59
CA THR A 54 -18.81 -3.71 12.58
C THR A 54 -20.04 -3.51 11.73
N THR A 55 -19.87 -3.29 10.44
CA THR A 55 -20.96 -3.12 9.48
C THR A 55 -21.37 -4.47 8.91
N THR A 56 -22.66 -4.69 8.76
CA THR A 56 -23.28 -5.83 8.11
C THR A 56 -24.15 -5.37 6.93
N LYS A 57 -24.63 -6.29 6.11
CA LYS A 57 -25.54 -5.97 4.99
C LYS A 57 -26.87 -5.37 5.47
N ASP A 58 -27.31 -5.69 6.68
CA ASP A 58 -28.50 -5.08 7.25
C ASP A 58 -28.37 -3.56 7.49
N ASP A 59 -27.13 -3.09 7.69
CA ASP A 59 -26.87 -1.65 7.82
C ASP A 59 -27.04 -0.87 6.50
N PHE A 60 -27.19 -1.56 5.36
CA PHE A 60 -27.38 -0.92 4.05
C PHE A 60 -28.79 -0.32 3.88
N LYS A 61 -29.74 -0.78 4.68
CA LYS A 61 -31.12 -0.32 4.63
C LYS A 61 -31.23 1.16 5.02
N GLY A 62 -31.94 1.91 4.21
CA GLY A 62 -32.17 3.33 4.47
C GLY A 62 -31.14 4.28 3.88
N TYR A 63 -30.17 3.78 3.12
CA TYR A 63 -29.25 4.61 2.34
C TYR A 63 -29.62 4.55 0.85
N ASP A 64 -29.57 5.70 0.19
CA ASP A 64 -29.80 5.82 -1.26
C ASP A 64 -28.70 5.15 -2.07
N VAL A 65 -27.45 5.22 -1.58
CA VAL A 65 -26.27 4.62 -2.18
C VAL A 65 -25.36 4.04 -1.09
N VAL A 66 -24.88 2.83 -1.31
CA VAL A 66 -23.90 2.17 -0.45
C VAL A 66 -22.62 1.91 -1.23
N VAL A 67 -21.49 2.33 -0.70
CA VAL A 67 -20.18 2.09 -1.30
C VAL A 67 -19.34 1.21 -0.38
N VAL A 68 -19.07 -0.02 -0.82
CA VAL A 68 -18.21 -0.97 -0.10
C VAL A 68 -16.77 -0.75 -0.54
N ALA A 69 -15.95 -0.13 0.33
CA ALA A 69 -14.54 0.19 0.07
C ALA A 69 -13.63 -0.41 1.16
N THR A 70 -13.88 -1.65 1.52
CA THR A 70 -13.26 -2.33 2.68
C THR A 70 -11.98 -3.11 2.35
N TYR A 71 -11.44 -2.95 1.13
CA TYR A 71 -10.19 -3.52 0.62
C TYR A 71 -10.12 -5.05 0.81
N ALA A 72 -9.26 -5.57 1.70
CA ALA A 72 -9.11 -7.01 1.94
C ALA A 72 -10.38 -7.70 2.50
N LYS A 73 -11.37 -6.92 2.94
CA LYS A 73 -12.64 -7.35 3.49
C LYS A 73 -13.84 -7.04 2.57
N LEU A 74 -13.56 -6.82 1.28
CA LEU A 74 -14.58 -6.43 0.31
C LEU A 74 -15.71 -7.47 0.25
N ASN A 75 -15.34 -8.74 0.17
CA ASN A 75 -16.30 -9.86 0.07
C ASN A 75 -17.17 -10.07 1.32
N ASP A 76 -16.79 -9.55 2.49
CA ASP A 76 -17.59 -9.70 3.71
C ASP A 76 -18.98 -9.03 3.56
N LEU A 77 -19.08 -8.05 2.67
CA LEU A 77 -20.28 -7.21 2.46
C LEU A 77 -20.92 -7.37 1.07
N LEU A 78 -20.38 -8.21 0.20
CA LEU A 78 -20.92 -8.45 -1.15
C LEU A 78 -21.74 -9.75 -1.19
N GLU A 79 -22.74 -9.80 -2.09
CA GLU A 79 -23.48 -11.04 -2.40
C GLU A 79 -22.64 -11.93 -3.30
N ASP A 80 -22.18 -11.37 -4.43
CA ASP A 80 -21.34 -12.07 -5.38
C ASP A 80 -19.86 -11.89 -5.01
N LYS A 81 -19.35 -12.86 -4.28
CA LYS A 81 -17.94 -12.85 -3.85
C LYS A 81 -17.01 -13.11 -5.03
N LYS A 82 -15.85 -12.46 -4.97
CA LYS A 82 -14.81 -12.52 -6.01
C LYS A 82 -13.54 -13.13 -5.43
N GLU A 83 -12.83 -13.90 -6.25
CA GLU A 83 -11.53 -14.41 -5.85
C GLU A 83 -10.45 -13.36 -6.06
N TYR A 84 -9.67 -13.15 -5.02
CA TYR A 84 -8.48 -12.28 -5.00
C TYR A 84 -7.25 -13.07 -4.56
N GLN A 85 -6.09 -12.52 -4.85
CA GLN A 85 -4.84 -12.95 -4.22
C GLN A 85 -4.59 -12.06 -3.01
N PHE A 86 -4.48 -12.70 -1.85
CA PHE A 86 -4.20 -12.06 -0.57
C PHE A 86 -2.76 -12.36 -0.16
N GLU A 87 -2.05 -11.35 0.29
CA GLU A 87 -0.65 -11.47 0.69
C GLU A 87 -0.44 -10.78 2.03
N VAL A 88 0.07 -11.53 3.00
CA VAL A 88 0.50 -10.95 4.28
C VAL A 88 1.86 -10.28 4.07
N CYS A 89 1.86 -8.97 4.06
CA CYS A 89 3.04 -8.17 3.75
C CYS A 89 3.63 -7.53 5.01
N GLU A 90 4.97 -7.60 5.11
CA GLU A 90 5.78 -6.87 6.07
C GLU A 90 6.36 -5.59 5.43
N LYS A 91 6.38 -4.52 6.20
CA LYS A 91 7.11 -3.29 5.91
C LYS A 91 8.06 -3.00 7.08
N PRO A 92 9.34 -3.37 6.99
CA PRO A 92 10.31 -3.06 8.02
C PRO A 92 10.52 -1.56 8.15
N VAL A 93 10.52 -1.07 9.38
CA VAL A 93 10.85 0.30 9.75
C VAL A 93 12.25 0.31 10.31
N VAL A 94 13.12 1.11 9.71
CA VAL A 94 14.55 1.13 10.01
C VAL A 94 15.06 2.55 10.18
N ARG A 95 16.18 2.68 10.89
CA ARG A 95 17.02 3.88 10.83
C ARG A 95 18.22 3.58 9.97
N LEU A 96 18.33 4.29 8.86
CA LEU A 96 19.39 4.13 7.89
C LEU A 96 20.69 4.84 8.29
N PRO A 97 21.84 4.45 7.74
CA PRO A 97 23.07 5.26 7.76
C PRO A 97 22.82 6.68 7.29
N ARG A 98 23.63 7.64 7.81
CA ARG A 98 23.42 9.08 7.61
C ARG A 98 23.30 9.49 6.14
N GLU A 99 24.02 8.83 5.26
CA GLU A 99 24.05 9.12 3.82
C GLU A 99 22.72 8.88 3.09
N TYR A 100 21.84 8.02 3.65
CA TYR A 100 20.52 7.70 3.08
C TYR A 100 19.37 8.39 3.80
N GLN A 101 19.64 9.08 4.91
CA GLN A 101 18.56 9.71 5.68
C GLN A 101 17.87 10.81 4.88
N GLY A 102 16.52 10.81 4.93
CA GLY A 102 15.69 11.78 4.23
C GLY A 102 15.63 11.61 2.72
N LYS A 103 16.18 10.52 2.18
CA LYS A 103 16.12 10.21 0.74
C LYS A 103 15.11 9.13 0.48
N SER A 104 14.30 9.27 -0.59
CA SER A 104 13.58 8.17 -1.21
C SER A 104 14.45 7.61 -2.35
N ILE A 105 14.61 6.30 -2.37
CA ILE A 105 15.39 5.60 -3.40
C ILE A 105 14.63 4.35 -3.82
N VAL A 106 14.39 4.20 -5.12
CA VAL A 106 13.71 3.04 -5.69
C VAL A 106 14.65 2.37 -6.70
N ILE A 107 14.92 1.09 -6.50
CA ILE A 107 15.61 0.24 -7.46
C ILE A 107 14.54 -0.48 -8.28
N MET A 108 14.56 -0.27 -9.60
CA MET A 108 13.59 -0.80 -10.56
C MET A 108 14.26 -1.80 -11.50
N ASP A 109 13.45 -2.55 -12.24
CA ASP A 109 13.88 -3.48 -13.30
C ASP A 109 14.85 -4.56 -12.80
N GLY A 110 14.36 -5.41 -11.92
CA GLY A 110 15.14 -6.53 -11.36
C GLY A 110 14.77 -6.80 -9.91
N PRO A 111 15.73 -7.04 -9.01
CA PRO A 111 15.43 -7.26 -7.61
C PRO A 111 15.03 -5.94 -6.94
N PHE A 112 13.77 -5.57 -7.15
CA PHE A 112 13.15 -4.37 -6.63
C PHE A 112 13.44 -4.15 -5.15
N MET A 113 13.84 -2.93 -4.82
CA MET A 113 13.97 -2.49 -3.44
C MET A 113 13.71 -0.99 -3.33
N CYS A 114 13.01 -0.56 -2.30
CA CYS A 114 12.88 0.85 -2.01
C CYS A 114 13.20 1.19 -0.55
N LEU A 115 13.63 2.43 -0.36
CA LEU A 115 13.87 3.09 0.92
C LEU A 115 13.05 4.37 0.90
N ASP A 116 12.01 4.46 1.74
CA ASP A 116 11.17 5.66 1.77
C ASP A 116 11.16 6.28 3.16
N PRO A 117 11.31 7.60 3.30
CA PRO A 117 11.19 8.28 4.57
C PRO A 117 9.88 7.94 5.28
N TYR A 118 9.96 7.69 6.59
CA TYR A 118 8.83 7.41 7.46
C TYR A 118 8.94 8.21 8.76
N GLY A 119 8.12 9.24 8.87
CA GLY A 119 8.27 10.24 9.91
C GLY A 119 9.59 11.00 9.79
N GLN A 120 10.13 11.49 10.91
CA GLN A 120 11.26 12.41 10.90
C GLN A 120 12.64 11.75 10.69
N ARG A 121 12.84 10.52 11.14
CA ARG A 121 14.17 9.89 11.23
C ARG A 121 14.23 8.46 10.74
N ASN A 122 13.10 7.84 10.47
CA ASN A 122 13.05 6.45 10.06
C ASN A 122 12.75 6.33 8.57
N HIS A 123 12.89 5.13 8.05
CA HIS A 123 12.52 4.76 6.69
C HIS A 123 11.74 3.45 6.73
N VAL A 124 10.87 3.25 5.77
CA VAL A 124 10.30 1.93 5.46
C VAL A 124 11.09 1.30 4.33
N LEU A 125 11.26 0.00 4.42
CA LEU A 125 11.85 -0.79 3.35
C LEU A 125 10.75 -1.45 2.52
N GLY A 126 10.89 -1.40 1.20
CA GLY A 126 10.06 -2.15 0.27
C GLY A 126 10.87 -3.17 -0.52
N ASN A 127 10.30 -4.35 -0.72
CA ASN A 127 10.82 -5.39 -1.59
C ASN A 127 9.67 -6.29 -2.00
N VAL A 128 9.51 -6.56 -3.27
CA VAL A 128 8.35 -7.31 -3.78
C VAL A 128 8.36 -8.79 -3.40
N VAL A 129 9.53 -9.35 -3.14
CA VAL A 129 9.69 -10.76 -2.76
C VAL A 129 9.71 -10.95 -1.24
N HIS A 130 10.56 -10.17 -0.55
CA HIS A 130 10.81 -10.38 0.88
C HIS A 130 9.73 -9.77 1.78
N ALA A 131 8.92 -8.86 1.23
CA ALA A 131 7.78 -8.31 1.97
C ALA A 131 6.69 -9.36 2.23
N ILE A 132 6.55 -10.36 1.39
CA ILE A 132 5.48 -11.34 1.46
C ILE A 132 5.88 -12.48 2.40
N HIS A 133 5.06 -12.74 3.40
CA HIS A 133 5.17 -13.89 4.31
C HIS A 133 4.28 -15.05 3.89
N GLU A 134 3.05 -14.75 3.54
CA GLU A 134 2.03 -15.74 3.18
C GLU A 134 1.21 -15.24 2.00
N THR A 135 0.74 -16.17 1.18
CA THR A 135 -0.13 -15.87 0.02
C THR A 135 -1.23 -16.93 -0.06
N ASN A 136 -2.46 -16.50 -0.33
CA ASN A 136 -3.53 -17.38 -0.76
C ASN A 136 -4.38 -16.73 -1.86
N ILE A 137 -5.00 -17.56 -2.69
CA ILE A 137 -6.05 -17.15 -3.63
C ILE A 137 -7.38 -17.70 -3.11
N GLY A 138 -8.40 -16.86 -3.07
CA GLY A 138 -9.72 -17.23 -2.59
C GLY A 138 -10.63 -16.03 -2.38
N GLU A 139 -11.73 -16.25 -1.70
CA GLU A 139 -12.72 -15.21 -1.38
C GLU A 139 -12.36 -14.42 -0.12
N GLU A 140 -11.49 -14.97 0.72
CA GLU A 140 -11.05 -14.37 1.97
C GLU A 140 -9.57 -14.61 2.23
N PRO A 141 -8.90 -13.73 3.00
CA PRO A 141 -7.52 -13.92 3.38
C PRO A 141 -7.38 -15.04 4.43
N ILE A 142 -6.48 -15.98 4.15
CA ILE A 142 -6.06 -17.02 5.11
C ILE A 142 -4.73 -16.57 5.70
N VAL A 143 -4.69 -16.42 7.02
CA VAL A 143 -3.50 -15.93 7.74
C VAL A 143 -3.22 -16.84 8.92
N SER A 144 -1.97 -17.23 9.11
CA SER A 144 -1.54 -18.01 10.28
C SER A 144 -1.73 -17.23 11.59
N ASP A 145 -1.92 -17.95 12.69
CA ASP A 145 -2.12 -17.31 13.99
C ASP A 145 -0.87 -16.52 14.44
N GLU A 146 0.31 -16.94 14.00
CA GLU A 146 1.56 -16.26 14.25
C GLU A 146 1.60 -14.86 13.65
N LEU A 147 0.98 -14.64 12.48
CA LEU A 147 0.95 -13.35 11.79
C LEU A 147 -0.31 -12.54 12.09
N LYS A 148 -1.45 -13.16 12.38
CA LYS A 148 -2.69 -12.45 12.75
C LYS A 148 -2.48 -11.45 13.88
N GLN A 149 -1.66 -11.81 14.88
CA GLN A 149 -1.38 -10.94 16.01
C GLN A 149 -0.69 -9.62 15.65
N TYR A 150 -0.06 -9.54 14.47
CA TYR A 150 0.67 -8.36 14.00
C TYR A 150 -0.13 -7.45 13.08
N LEU A 151 -1.22 -7.95 12.48
CA LEU A 151 -1.94 -7.24 11.43
C LEU A 151 -2.50 -5.90 11.90
N ASN A 152 -2.19 -4.84 11.15
CA ASN A 152 -2.74 -3.48 11.30
C ASN A 152 -2.54 -2.86 12.70
N LYS A 153 -1.48 -3.23 13.42
CA LYS A 153 -1.16 -2.71 14.77
C LYS A 153 -0.08 -1.63 14.78
N GLY A 154 0.22 -1.03 13.62
CA GLY A 154 1.31 -0.07 13.50
C GLY A 154 2.68 -0.74 13.55
N VAL A 155 3.68 -0.03 14.05
CA VAL A 155 5.05 -0.54 14.14
C VAL A 155 5.20 -1.41 15.37
N ILE A 156 5.45 -2.69 15.15
CA ILE A 156 5.71 -3.68 16.20
C ILE A 156 7.21 -3.77 16.40
N GLU A 157 7.68 -3.43 17.60
CA GLU A 157 9.09 -3.52 17.95
C GLU A 157 9.52 -4.98 18.11
N LYS A 158 10.68 -5.31 17.53
CA LYS A 158 11.29 -6.66 17.62
C LYS A 158 10.30 -7.80 17.31
N PRO A 159 9.61 -7.78 16.17
CA PRO A 159 8.68 -8.84 15.83
C PRO A 159 9.43 -10.18 15.72
N LYS A 160 8.83 -11.25 16.25
CA LYS A 160 9.41 -12.59 16.20
C LYS A 160 9.48 -13.14 14.77
N HIS A 161 8.47 -12.79 13.94
CA HIS A 161 8.39 -13.22 12.56
C HIS A 161 8.68 -12.02 11.64
N THR A 162 9.94 -11.89 11.22
CA THR A 162 10.39 -10.82 10.33
C THR A 162 11.34 -11.34 9.26
N ASN A 163 11.28 -10.76 8.08
CA ASN A 163 12.20 -11.01 6.98
C ASN A 163 13.32 -9.96 6.89
N ILE A 164 13.55 -9.16 7.92
CA ILE A 164 14.53 -8.05 7.90
C ILE A 164 15.91 -8.47 7.39
N ASP A 165 16.40 -9.65 7.75
CA ASP A 165 17.71 -10.13 7.30
C ASP A 165 17.75 -10.33 5.77
N LYS A 166 16.65 -10.75 5.17
CA LYS A 166 16.53 -10.88 3.71
C LYS A 166 16.56 -9.51 3.03
N PHE A 167 15.88 -8.51 3.62
CA PHE A 167 15.93 -7.11 3.15
C PHE A 167 17.35 -6.56 3.24
N ILE A 168 18.06 -6.78 4.35
CA ILE A 168 19.44 -6.33 4.54
C ILE A 168 20.35 -6.99 3.48
N LYS A 169 20.23 -8.30 3.29
CA LYS A 169 21.01 -9.04 2.29
C LYS A 169 20.82 -8.49 0.87
N THR A 170 19.58 -8.18 0.49
CA THR A 170 19.30 -7.58 -0.81
C THR A 170 19.82 -6.16 -0.90
N GLY A 171 19.58 -5.34 0.12
CA GLY A 171 19.99 -3.94 0.15
C GLY A 171 21.50 -3.73 0.08
N LYS A 172 22.29 -4.61 0.67
CA LYS A 172 23.76 -4.60 0.57
C LYS A 172 24.30 -4.66 -0.88
N ARG A 173 23.49 -5.10 -1.82
CA ARG A 173 23.86 -5.11 -3.25
C ARG A 173 23.91 -3.71 -3.83
N PHE A 174 23.11 -2.78 -3.29
CA PHE A 174 22.89 -1.45 -3.85
C PHE A 174 23.40 -0.32 -2.93
N PHE A 175 23.43 -0.59 -1.62
CA PHE A 175 23.68 0.44 -0.61
C PHE A 175 24.90 0.09 0.24
N LYS A 176 25.87 1.01 0.26
CA LYS A 176 27.04 0.85 1.11
C LYS A 176 26.61 0.89 2.59
N ASP A 177 27.31 0.12 3.42
CA ASP A 177 27.08 0.07 4.88
C ASP A 177 25.62 -0.22 5.29
N PHE A 178 24.85 -0.87 4.43
CA PHE A 178 23.43 -1.13 4.67
C PHE A 178 23.16 -2.07 5.85
N ASP A 179 24.12 -2.90 6.20
CA ASP A 179 24.08 -3.75 7.40
C ASP A 179 24.25 -2.97 8.72
N LYS A 180 24.64 -1.70 8.66
CA LYS A 180 24.68 -0.80 9.83
C LYS A 180 23.33 -0.15 10.15
N LEU A 181 22.27 -0.44 9.38
CA LEU A 181 20.93 0.03 9.70
C LEU A 181 20.48 -0.51 11.06
N LYS A 182 19.62 0.25 11.72
CA LYS A 182 18.96 -0.21 12.95
C LYS A 182 17.51 -0.57 12.65
N HIS A 183 17.14 -1.83 12.80
CA HIS A 183 15.74 -2.25 12.75
C HIS A 183 15.00 -1.70 13.97
N ILE A 184 13.97 -0.92 13.73
CA ILE A 184 13.11 -0.31 14.76
C ILE A 184 11.94 -1.25 15.05
N GLY A 185 11.37 -1.83 14.01
CA GLY A 185 10.23 -2.74 14.07
C GLY A 185 9.66 -2.95 12.67
N SER A 186 8.53 -3.63 12.59
CA SER A 186 7.86 -3.88 11.32
C SER A 186 6.36 -3.66 11.41
N MET A 187 5.76 -3.22 10.32
CA MET A 187 4.31 -3.15 10.14
C MET A 187 3.86 -4.33 9.29
N TYR A 188 2.67 -4.85 9.59
CA TYR A 188 2.09 -5.98 8.86
C TYR A 188 0.67 -5.65 8.41
N THR A 189 0.37 -5.97 7.16
CA THR A 189 -0.97 -5.79 6.60
C THR A 189 -1.24 -6.83 5.53
N ILE A 190 -2.51 -6.98 5.16
CA ILE A 190 -2.90 -7.82 4.03
C ILE A 190 -2.94 -6.93 2.78
N ARG A 191 -2.14 -7.26 1.78
CA ARG A 191 -2.25 -6.72 0.43
C ARG A 191 -3.21 -7.60 -0.36
N THR A 192 -4.16 -6.98 -1.04
CA THR A 192 -5.12 -7.66 -1.91
C THR A 192 -4.89 -7.22 -3.34
N VAL A 193 -4.67 -8.17 -4.22
CA VAL A 193 -4.44 -7.93 -5.65
C VAL A 193 -5.32 -8.85 -6.48
N GLN A 194 -5.47 -8.54 -7.77
CA GLN A 194 -6.14 -9.45 -8.69
C GLN A 194 -5.32 -10.74 -8.83
N LYS A 195 -5.99 -11.88 -8.86
CA LYS A 195 -5.34 -13.17 -9.05
C LYS A 195 -4.70 -13.27 -10.44
N ASN A 196 -3.59 -14.01 -10.55
CA ASN A 196 -2.91 -14.33 -11.82
C ASN A 196 -2.45 -13.09 -12.62
N ARG A 197 -1.98 -12.04 -11.91
CA ARG A 197 -1.48 -10.81 -12.52
C ARG A 197 0.01 -10.58 -12.27
N GLU A 198 0.76 -11.62 -11.93
CA GLU A 198 2.20 -11.53 -11.66
C GLU A 198 3.01 -11.14 -12.91
N HIS A 199 2.47 -11.42 -14.10
CA HIS A 199 3.15 -11.15 -15.37
C HIS A 199 3.18 -9.66 -15.75
N ASP A 200 2.22 -8.86 -15.26
CA ASP A 200 2.11 -7.43 -15.56
C ASP A 200 1.98 -6.53 -14.33
N ASP A 201 1.93 -7.14 -13.13
CA ASP A 201 1.71 -6.44 -11.83
C ASP A 201 0.60 -5.38 -11.88
N ALA A 202 -0.43 -5.62 -12.71
CA ALA A 202 -1.52 -4.66 -12.89
C ALA A 202 -2.32 -4.50 -11.60
N ARG A 203 -2.49 -3.26 -11.20
CA ARG A 203 -3.24 -2.87 -10.00
C ARG A 203 -4.33 -1.88 -10.35
N PRO A 204 -5.38 -2.32 -11.09
CA PRO A 204 -6.44 -1.43 -11.51
C PRO A 204 -7.24 -0.93 -10.30
N THR A 205 -7.80 0.27 -10.46
CA THR A 205 -8.88 0.75 -9.62
C THR A 205 -10.20 0.42 -10.31
N LEU A 206 -11.04 -0.33 -9.62
CA LEU A 206 -12.31 -0.82 -10.17
C LEU A 206 -13.46 -0.28 -9.32
N VAL A 207 -14.44 0.30 -10.00
CA VAL A 207 -15.73 0.67 -9.44
C VAL A 207 -16.77 -0.25 -10.06
N ASN A 208 -17.44 -1.08 -9.27
CA ASN A 208 -18.43 -2.02 -9.79
C ASN A 208 -19.81 -1.73 -9.18
N HIS A 209 -20.86 -1.89 -9.98
CA HIS A 209 -22.21 -1.94 -9.49
C HIS A 209 -22.52 -3.39 -9.11
N GLU A 210 -22.87 -3.63 -7.85
CA GLU A 210 -23.08 -4.97 -7.28
C GLU A 210 -24.57 -5.33 -7.20
N GLY A 211 -25.43 -4.50 -7.76
CA GLY A 211 -26.89 -4.65 -7.76
C GLY A 211 -27.60 -3.68 -6.79
N GLY A 212 -28.85 -3.34 -7.09
CA GLY A 212 -29.62 -2.38 -6.29
C GLY A 212 -28.91 -1.04 -6.15
N ASN A 213 -28.69 -0.61 -4.92
CA ASN A 213 -28.01 0.64 -4.58
C ASN A 213 -26.56 0.42 -4.12
N VAL A 214 -25.99 -0.78 -4.32
CA VAL A 214 -24.66 -1.14 -3.80
C VAL A 214 -23.59 -1.05 -4.88
N TYR A 215 -22.51 -0.37 -4.56
CA TYR A 215 -21.29 -0.28 -5.37
C TYR A 215 -20.11 -0.82 -4.57
N SER A 216 -19.18 -1.49 -5.23
CA SER A 216 -17.89 -1.85 -4.64
C SER A 216 -16.76 -1.07 -5.26
N LEU A 217 -15.75 -0.77 -4.43
CA LEU A 217 -14.54 -0.10 -4.85
C LEU A 217 -13.34 -0.95 -4.48
N PHE A 218 -12.62 -1.43 -5.50
CA PHE A 218 -11.36 -2.15 -5.33
C PHE A 218 -10.23 -1.31 -5.92
N SER A 219 -9.20 -1.04 -5.14
CA SER A 219 -8.03 -0.30 -5.63
C SER A 219 -6.74 -0.86 -5.07
N GLY A 220 -5.74 -0.94 -5.93
CA GLY A 220 -4.37 -1.28 -5.55
C GLY A 220 -3.47 -0.09 -5.26
N LYS A 221 -3.96 1.16 -5.44
CA LYS A 221 -3.16 2.39 -5.33
C LYS A 221 -3.95 3.53 -4.71
N ILE A 222 -3.31 4.28 -3.82
CA ILE A 222 -3.93 5.45 -3.17
C ILE A 222 -4.02 6.66 -4.10
N ASP A 223 -3.10 6.80 -5.05
CA ASP A 223 -3.04 7.91 -6.01
C ASP A 223 -4.27 7.98 -6.94
N THR A 224 -4.95 6.85 -7.17
CA THR A 224 -6.16 6.78 -7.98
C THR A 224 -7.48 6.99 -7.19
N CYS A 225 -7.42 7.41 -5.92
CA CYS A 225 -8.61 7.54 -5.09
C CYS A 225 -9.59 8.63 -5.57
N VAL A 226 -9.06 9.72 -6.14
CA VAL A 226 -9.88 10.79 -6.71
C VAL A 226 -10.57 10.33 -8.00
N ASP A 227 -9.86 9.62 -8.86
CA ASP A 227 -10.42 9.06 -10.10
C ASP A 227 -11.52 8.03 -9.80
N ALA A 228 -11.32 7.20 -8.78
CA ALA A 228 -12.33 6.26 -8.31
C ALA A 228 -13.61 6.98 -7.82
N ALA A 229 -13.45 8.07 -7.07
CA ALA A 229 -14.58 8.85 -6.59
C ALA A 229 -15.34 9.52 -7.77
N ASN A 230 -14.61 10.09 -8.72
CA ASN A 230 -15.20 10.72 -9.92
C ASN A 230 -15.94 9.68 -10.79
N GLU A 231 -15.35 8.51 -10.96
CA GLU A 231 -15.97 7.40 -11.69
C GLU A 231 -17.27 6.95 -11.03
N LEU A 232 -17.28 6.83 -9.70
CA LEU A 232 -18.49 6.49 -8.96
C LEU A 232 -19.59 7.56 -9.16
N ILE A 233 -19.24 8.85 -9.03
CA ILE A 233 -20.19 9.95 -9.21
C ILE A 233 -20.78 9.91 -10.62
N ARG A 234 -19.97 9.72 -11.66
CA ARG A 234 -20.42 9.62 -13.06
C ARG A 234 -21.43 8.48 -13.24
N ARG A 235 -21.15 7.31 -12.69
CA ARG A 235 -22.08 6.16 -12.73
C ARG A 235 -23.40 6.40 -12.01
N LEU A 236 -23.36 7.14 -10.90
CA LEU A 236 -24.57 7.53 -10.17
C LEU A 236 -25.43 8.56 -10.93
N GLN A 237 -24.83 9.35 -11.80
CA GLN A 237 -25.51 10.32 -12.66
C GLN A 237 -26.09 9.71 -13.96
N GLY A 238 -25.75 8.45 -14.24
CA GLY A 238 -26.27 7.70 -15.39
C GLY A 238 -25.48 7.91 -16.69
N ASP A 239 -24.21 8.32 -16.56
CA ASP A 239 -23.27 8.47 -17.67
C ASP A 239 -22.41 7.20 -17.88
#